data_f57e062bce790bd974e8630920f3e772
#
_entry.id   f57e062bce790bd974e8630920f3e772
#
_cell.length_a   1.000
_cell.length_b   1.000
_cell.length_c   1.000
_cell.angle_alpha   90.00
_cell.angle_beta   90.00
_cell.angle_gamma   90.00
#
_symmetry.space_group_name_H-M   'P 1'
#
loop_
_entity.id
_entity.type
_entity.pdbx_description
1 polymer ?
#
loop_
_entity_poly.entity_id
_entity_poly.type
_entity_poly.pdbx_seq_one_letter_code
_entity_poly.pdbx_strand_id
1 'polypeptide(L)'
;MERVALVTGGTRGIGAAISNALKLEGYKVAATYFGNEEAASKFSSDTGIVTYKWSVSDYDSCVSGIRKVEEELGKIDILVNNAGITRDAMFHKITFQEWKEVIDTNLNGVF
;
A
#
# COMPACT_ATOMS: atom_id res chain seq x y z
N MET A 1 -9.78 -19.35 4.46
CA MET A 1 -9.44 -18.45 3.32
C MET A 1 -8.68 -17.26 3.82
N GLU A 2 -7.48 -17.03 3.30
CA GLU A 2 -6.67 -15.92 3.73
C GLU A 2 -7.16 -14.62 3.11
N ARG A 3 -7.24 -13.58 3.93
CA ARG A 3 -7.58 -12.25 3.46
C ARG A 3 -6.32 -11.50 3.04
N VAL A 4 -6.46 -10.65 2.05
CA VAL A 4 -5.36 -9.83 1.53
C VAL A 4 -5.49 -8.42 2.08
N ALA A 5 -4.40 -7.91 2.66
CA ALA A 5 -4.33 -6.55 3.16
C ALA A 5 -3.29 -5.77 2.37
N LEU A 6 -3.65 -4.58 1.92
CA LEU A 6 -2.74 -3.67 1.25
C LEU A 6 -2.43 -2.49 2.16
N VAL A 7 -1.16 -2.28 2.47
CA VAL A 7 -0.72 -1.18 3.34
C VAL A 7 0.13 -0.23 2.51
N THR A 8 -0.38 0.97 2.25
CA THR A 8 0.40 1.97 1.53
C THR A 8 1.43 2.58 2.47
N GLY A 9 2.65 2.77 1.98
CA GLY A 9 3.75 3.21 2.83
C GLY A 9 4.11 2.19 3.90
N GLY A 10 3.93 0.89 3.60
CA GLY A 10 4.01 -0.19 4.58
C GLY A 10 5.40 -0.73 4.87
N THR A 11 6.47 -0.15 4.31
CA THR A 11 7.80 -0.73 4.44
C THR A 11 8.66 -0.12 5.54
N ARG A 12 8.20 0.93 6.20
CA ARG A 12 8.94 1.55 7.30
C ARG A 12 8.00 2.29 8.25
N GLY A 13 8.52 2.62 9.43
CA GLY A 13 7.79 3.38 10.43
C GLY A 13 6.49 2.73 10.87
N ILE A 14 5.44 3.52 10.99
CA ILE A 14 4.13 3.06 11.42
C ILE A 14 3.57 2.04 10.41
N GLY A 15 3.78 2.28 9.12
CA GLY A 15 3.32 1.36 8.09
C GLY A 15 3.94 -0.02 8.21
N ALA A 16 5.24 -0.10 8.50
CA ALA A 16 5.91 -1.39 8.72
C ALA A 16 5.34 -2.11 9.94
N ALA A 17 5.05 -1.39 11.01
CA ALA A 17 4.45 -1.97 12.21
C ALA A 17 3.06 -2.54 11.92
N ILE A 18 2.26 -1.81 11.13
CA ILE A 18 0.93 -2.27 10.73
C ILE A 18 1.04 -3.51 9.85
N SER A 19 1.95 -3.50 8.88
CA SER A 19 2.17 -4.63 7.98
C SER A 19 2.55 -5.89 8.76
N ASN A 20 3.47 -5.76 9.71
CA ASN A 20 3.88 -6.89 10.54
C ASN A 20 2.73 -7.40 11.42
N ALA A 21 1.95 -6.50 12.00
CA ALA A 21 0.83 -6.89 12.84
C ALA A 21 -0.21 -7.68 12.04
N LEU A 22 -0.51 -7.23 10.82
CA LEU A 22 -1.46 -7.93 9.95
C LEU A 22 -0.94 -9.31 9.55
N LYS A 23 0.35 -9.40 9.25
CA LYS A 23 0.94 -10.69 8.91
C LYS A 23 0.85 -11.67 10.07
N LEU A 24 1.11 -11.21 11.28
CA LEU A 24 1.01 -12.06 12.47
C LEU A 24 -0.41 -12.56 12.71
N GLU A 25 -1.41 -11.80 12.27
CA GLU A 25 -2.81 -12.20 12.38
C GLU A 25 -3.26 -13.14 11.25
N GLY A 26 -2.36 -13.50 10.35
CA GLY A 26 -2.65 -14.48 9.30
C GLY A 26 -3.07 -13.89 7.95
N TYR A 27 -3.00 -12.57 7.79
CA TYR A 27 -3.31 -11.96 6.50
C TYR A 27 -2.15 -12.10 5.52
N LYS A 28 -2.47 -12.18 4.24
CA LYS A 28 -1.49 -11.96 3.19
C LYS A 28 -1.33 -10.45 3.07
N VAL A 29 -0.13 -9.95 3.21
CA VAL A 29 0.11 -8.50 3.22
C VAL A 29 0.92 -8.07 2.00
N ALA A 30 0.45 -7.02 1.34
CA ALA A 30 1.19 -6.31 0.32
C ALA A 30 1.52 -4.92 0.88
N ALA A 31 2.78 -4.53 0.84
CA ALA A 31 3.21 -3.24 1.32
C ALA A 31 3.75 -2.42 0.16
N THR A 32 3.32 -1.15 0.05
CA THR A 32 3.81 -0.30 -1.02
C THR A 32 4.85 0.69 -0.51
N TYR A 33 5.70 1.12 -1.42
CA TYR A 33 6.68 2.17 -1.17
C TYR A 33 6.89 2.97 -2.45
N PHE A 34 7.45 4.16 -2.31
CA PHE A 34 7.80 4.94 -3.48
C PHE A 34 9.24 5.43 -3.43
N GLY A 35 9.82 5.65 -2.29
CA GLY A 35 11.22 6.00 -2.12
C GLY A 35 11.94 4.94 -1.30
N ASN A 36 13.23 5.12 -1.10
CA ASN A 36 14.06 4.28 -0.24
C ASN A 36 13.94 2.77 -0.56
N GLU A 37 14.43 2.41 -1.73
CA GLU A 37 14.40 1.01 -2.18
C GLU A 37 15.20 0.07 -1.28
N GLU A 38 16.27 0.55 -0.65
CA GLU A 38 17.04 -0.26 0.28
C GLU A 38 16.24 -0.67 1.50
N ALA A 39 15.48 0.27 2.06
CA ALA A 39 14.63 -0.02 3.20
C ALA A 39 13.53 -1.01 2.83
N ALA A 40 12.94 -0.86 1.63
CA ALA A 40 11.92 -1.78 1.15
C ALA A 40 12.47 -3.18 0.93
N SER A 41 13.64 -3.29 0.32
CA SER A 41 14.29 -4.59 0.11
C SER A 41 14.63 -5.28 1.41
N LYS A 42 15.15 -4.53 2.38
CA LYS A 42 15.46 -5.06 3.70
C LYS A 42 14.21 -5.53 4.42
N PHE A 43 13.16 -4.71 4.36
CA PHE A 43 11.88 -5.05 4.98
C PHE A 43 11.32 -6.36 4.40
N SER A 44 11.34 -6.49 3.08
CA SER A 44 10.85 -7.69 2.42
C SER A 44 11.68 -8.92 2.80
N SER A 45 13.00 -8.79 2.85
CA SER A 45 13.89 -9.88 3.27
C SER A 45 13.65 -10.28 4.72
N ASP A 46 13.47 -9.31 5.60
CA ASP A 46 13.33 -9.57 7.04
C ASP A 46 11.96 -10.16 7.40
N THR A 47 10.92 -9.76 6.68
CA THR A 47 9.54 -10.12 7.03
C THR A 47 8.90 -11.14 6.12
N GLY A 48 9.39 -11.28 4.90
CA GLY A 48 8.75 -12.09 3.88
C GLY A 48 7.51 -11.44 3.26
N ILE A 49 7.23 -10.19 3.62
CA ILE A 49 6.09 -9.45 3.06
C ILE A 49 6.43 -8.97 1.65
N VAL A 50 5.52 -9.18 0.72
CA VAL A 50 5.71 -8.74 -0.67
C VAL A 50 5.59 -7.22 -0.75
N THR A 51 6.53 -6.59 -1.44
CA THR A 51 6.55 -5.14 -1.59
C THR A 51 6.32 -4.73 -3.03
N TYR A 52 5.67 -3.57 -3.22
CA TYR A 52 5.35 -3.03 -4.52
C TYR A 52 5.71 -1.56 -4.55
N LYS A 53 6.27 -1.11 -5.65
CA LYS A 53 6.67 0.29 -5.82
C LYS A 53 5.68 1.02 -6.70
N TRP A 54 4.95 1.98 -6.13
CA TRP A 54 4.23 2.99 -6.90
C TRP A 54 3.89 4.19 -6.03
N SER A 55 3.64 5.33 -6.69
CA SER A 55 3.22 6.55 -5.98
C SER A 55 1.71 6.54 -5.81
N VAL A 56 1.23 6.71 -4.58
CA VAL A 56 -0.21 6.79 -4.32
C VAL A 56 -0.84 8.06 -4.89
N SER A 57 -0.03 9.04 -5.27
CA SER A 57 -0.51 10.27 -5.90
C SER A 57 -0.70 10.13 -7.42
N ASP A 58 -0.28 9.02 -8.01
CA ASP A 58 -0.40 8.76 -9.44
C ASP A 58 -1.52 7.75 -9.66
N TYR A 59 -2.62 8.22 -10.23
CA TYR A 59 -3.81 7.39 -10.44
C TYR A 59 -3.51 6.14 -11.27
N ASP A 60 -2.81 6.30 -12.39
CA ASP A 60 -2.53 5.18 -13.28
C ASP A 60 -1.63 4.13 -12.60
N SER A 61 -0.65 4.60 -11.83
CA SER A 61 0.21 3.71 -11.06
C SER A 61 -0.58 2.95 -10.00
N CYS A 62 -1.55 3.60 -9.36
CA CYS A 62 -2.43 2.95 -8.40
C CYS A 62 -3.24 1.84 -9.04
N VAL A 63 -3.82 2.11 -10.21
CA VAL A 63 -4.62 1.10 -10.94
C VAL A 63 -3.75 -0.11 -11.30
N SER A 64 -2.59 0.15 -11.89
CA SER A 64 -1.68 -0.92 -12.29
C SER A 64 -1.18 -1.71 -11.10
N GLY A 65 -0.82 -1.01 -10.02
CA GLY A 65 -0.32 -1.63 -8.80
C GLY A 65 -1.35 -2.51 -8.12
N ILE A 66 -2.57 -2.03 -8.00
CA ILE A 66 -3.66 -2.79 -7.41
C ILE A 66 -3.96 -4.05 -8.22
N ARG A 67 -3.98 -3.95 -9.54
CA ARG A 67 -4.17 -5.11 -10.40
C ARG A 67 -3.08 -6.15 -10.17
N LYS A 68 -1.84 -5.70 -10.07
CA LYS A 68 -0.73 -6.60 -9.85
C LYS A 68 -0.83 -7.32 -8.50
N VAL A 69 -1.22 -6.60 -7.46
CA VAL A 69 -1.45 -7.21 -6.14
C VAL A 69 -2.54 -8.26 -6.22
N GLU A 70 -3.64 -7.95 -6.88
CA GLU A 70 -4.75 -8.88 -6.99
C GLU A 70 -4.42 -10.10 -7.82
N GLU A 71 -3.59 -9.96 -8.86
CA GLU A 71 -3.13 -11.10 -9.65
C GLU A 71 -2.22 -12.02 -8.86
N GLU A 72 -1.36 -11.46 -8.00
CA GLU A 72 -0.36 -12.23 -7.27
C GLU A 72 -0.87 -12.78 -5.94
N LEU A 73 -1.69 -12.02 -5.20
CA LEU A 73 -2.12 -12.37 -3.85
C LEU A 73 -3.60 -12.68 -3.73
N GLY A 74 -4.41 -12.13 -4.62
CA GLY A 74 -5.85 -12.28 -4.58
C GLY A 74 -6.55 -10.96 -4.31
N LYS A 75 -7.86 -11.00 -4.23
CA LYS A 75 -8.67 -9.78 -4.06
C LYS A 75 -8.35 -9.10 -2.73
N ILE A 76 -8.16 -7.78 -2.79
CA ILE A 76 -7.84 -6.99 -1.60
C ILE A 76 -9.09 -6.85 -0.73
N ASP A 77 -8.99 -7.26 0.52
CA ASP A 77 -10.07 -7.17 1.50
C ASP A 77 -9.91 -5.99 2.44
N ILE A 78 -8.68 -5.61 2.72
CA ILE A 78 -8.36 -4.54 3.68
C ILE A 78 -7.38 -3.57 3.04
N LEU A 79 -7.69 -2.27 3.13
CA LEU A 79 -6.80 -1.21 2.66
C LEU A 79 -6.44 -0.31 3.84
N VAL A 80 -5.15 -0.16 4.09
CA VAL A 80 -4.64 0.78 5.09
C VAL A 80 -3.95 1.92 4.37
N ASN A 81 -4.56 3.09 4.36
CA ASN A 81 -4.00 4.30 3.74
C ASN A 81 -3.04 4.99 4.70
N ASN A 82 -1.78 4.58 4.68
CA ASN A 82 -0.75 5.12 5.54
C ASN A 82 0.21 6.09 4.83
N ALA A 83 0.40 5.92 3.53
CA ALA A 83 1.39 6.69 2.78
C ALA A 83 1.19 8.22 2.87
N GLY A 84 -0.06 8.68 2.89
CA GLY A 84 -0.37 10.09 2.98
C GLY A 84 0.03 10.75 4.29
N ILE A 85 0.17 9.97 5.35
CA ILE A 85 0.46 10.48 6.70
C ILE A 85 1.87 11.07 6.76
N THR A 86 2.81 10.51 6.01
CA THR A 86 4.21 10.94 6.04
C THR A 86 4.48 12.13 5.14
N ARG A 87 3.45 12.70 4.53
CA ARG A 87 3.58 13.76 3.53
C ARG A 87 2.60 14.90 3.79
N ASP A 88 2.53 15.39 5.01
CA ASP A 88 1.60 16.47 5.38
C ASP A 88 1.73 17.68 4.46
N ALA A 89 2.97 18.10 4.16
CA ALA A 89 3.21 19.25 3.27
C ALA A 89 2.69 18.97 1.86
N MET A 90 2.78 17.75 1.40
CA MET A 90 2.28 17.38 0.08
C MET A 90 0.76 17.22 0.06
N PHE A 91 0.19 16.82 1.17
CA PHE A 91 -1.25 16.69 1.29
C PHE A 91 -1.96 18.00 0.94
N HIS A 92 -1.41 19.11 1.38
CA HIS A 92 -1.96 20.44 1.07
C HIS A 92 -1.84 20.80 -0.41
N LYS A 93 -0.99 20.13 -1.16
CA LYS A 93 -0.80 20.37 -2.60
C LYS A 93 -1.60 19.43 -3.47
N ILE A 94 -2.16 18.37 -2.88
CA ILE A 94 -2.98 17.43 -3.63
C ILE A 94 -4.36 18.07 -3.85
N THR A 95 -4.82 18.08 -5.10
CA THR A 95 -6.14 18.61 -5.40
C THR A 95 -7.22 17.66 -4.88
N PHE A 96 -8.41 18.20 -4.64
CA PHE A 96 -9.55 17.37 -4.24
C PHE A 96 -9.81 16.27 -5.27
N GLN A 97 -9.66 16.60 -6.55
CA GLN A 97 -9.86 15.65 -7.63
C GLN A 97 -8.85 14.49 -7.56
N GLU A 98 -7.58 14.80 -7.32
CA GLU A 98 -6.54 13.78 -7.19
C GLU A 98 -6.80 12.88 -5.98
N TRP A 99 -7.18 13.46 -4.87
CA TRP A 99 -7.52 12.72 -3.66
C TRP A 99 -8.70 11.77 -3.91
N LYS A 100 -9.74 12.29 -4.56
CA LYS A 100 -10.92 11.50 -4.89
C LYS A 100 -10.58 10.33 -5.80
N GLU A 101 -9.73 10.56 -6.80
CA GLU A 101 -9.32 9.50 -7.72
C GLU A 101 -8.57 8.38 -7.01
N VAL A 102 -7.67 8.72 -6.09
CA VAL A 102 -6.94 7.71 -5.32
C VAL A 102 -7.90 6.93 -4.42
N ILE A 103 -8.78 7.61 -3.74
CA ILE A 103 -9.78 6.96 -2.87
C ILE A 103 -10.71 6.08 -3.69
N ASP A 104 -11.23 6.58 -4.80
CA ASP A 104 -12.13 5.81 -5.66
C ASP A 104 -11.42 4.55 -6.18
N THR A 105 -10.18 4.69 -6.63
CA THR A 105 -9.42 3.56 -7.12
C THR A 105 -9.21 2.51 -6.04
N ASN A 106 -8.78 2.94 -4.86
CA ASN A 106 -8.48 2.03 -3.76
C ASN A 106 -9.75 1.36 -3.21
N LEU A 107 -10.81 2.12 -3.05
CA LEU A 107 -12.07 1.57 -2.54
C LEU A 107 -12.75 0.68 -3.56
N ASN A 108 -12.78 1.11 -4.81
CA ASN A 108 -13.40 0.34 -5.89
C ASN A 108 -12.60 -0.91 -6.22
N GLY A 109 -11.30 -0.87 -6.03
CA GLY A 109 -10.45 -2.04 -6.21
C GLY A 109 -10.73 -3.17 -5.23
N VAL A 110 -11.33 -2.84 -4.08
CA VAL A 110 -11.71 -3.85 -3.08
C VAL A 110 -12.95 -4.62 -3.51
N PHE A 111 -13.87 -3.94 -4.19
CA PHE A 111 -15.09 -4.57 -4.69
C PHE A 111 -14.87 -5.31 -6.00
#